data_ae41dafc92f66eb470603f056497f4ae
#
_entry.id   ae41dafc92f66eb470603f056497f4ae
#
_cell.length_a   1.000
_cell.length_b   1.000
_cell.length_c   1.000
_cell.angle_alpha   90.00
_cell.angle_beta   90.00
_cell.angle_gamma   90.00
#
_symmetry.space_group_name_H-M   'P 1'
#
loop_
_entity.id
_entity.type
_entity.pdbx_description
1 polymer ?
#
loop_
_entity_poly.entity_id
_entity_poly.type
_entity_poly.pdbx_seq_one_letter_code
_entity_poly.pdbx_strand_id
1 'polypeptide(L)'
;MIKLEKEQTDRFADRLKQETQESVMRDIAQFSEADIVDTYAGEMPAYAEIHPMVFNMERGVYIDESIEFLKDNPSLQPFDLILANELDFGAARSGEKNTAEEVAKALGLSYVFGLEF
;
A
#
# COMPACT_ATOMS: atom_id res chain seq x y z
N MET A 1 -8.57 3.40 4.97
CA MET A 1 -9.24 3.51 3.64
C MET A 1 -10.30 2.42 3.52
N ILE A 2 -11.47 2.72 3.00
CA ILE A 2 -12.57 1.76 2.89
C ILE A 2 -12.63 1.22 1.46
N LYS A 3 -12.70 -0.11 1.33
CA LYS A 3 -12.85 -0.79 0.04
C LYS A 3 -14.22 -0.46 -0.57
N LEU A 4 -14.27 -0.24 -1.89
CA LEU A 4 -15.52 -0.03 -2.61
C LEU A 4 -16.36 -1.32 -2.63
N GLU A 5 -17.67 -1.15 -2.49
CA GLU A 5 -18.61 -2.23 -2.69
C GLU A 5 -18.71 -2.60 -4.19
N LYS A 6 -19.12 -3.85 -4.45
CA LYS A 6 -19.20 -4.36 -5.83
C LYS A 6 -20.04 -3.48 -6.74
N GLU A 7 -21.19 -2.99 -6.25
CA GLU A 7 -22.08 -2.13 -7.04
C GLU A 7 -21.41 -0.81 -7.44
N GLN A 8 -20.62 -0.22 -6.52
CA GLN A 8 -19.85 0.99 -6.80
C GLN A 8 -18.77 0.72 -7.85
N THR A 9 -18.05 -0.39 -7.70
CA THR A 9 -17.00 -0.80 -8.64
C THR A 9 -17.57 -1.04 -10.04
N ASP A 10 -18.69 -1.76 -10.15
CA ASP A 10 -19.38 -2.02 -11.42
C ASP A 10 -19.82 -0.70 -12.09
N ARG A 11 -20.37 0.23 -11.32
CA ARG A 11 -20.76 1.56 -11.82
C ARG A 11 -19.58 2.36 -12.37
N PHE A 12 -18.44 2.37 -11.66
CA PHE A 12 -17.25 3.06 -12.15
C PHE A 12 -16.65 2.37 -13.38
N ALA A 13 -16.67 1.04 -13.43
CA ALA A 13 -16.24 0.27 -14.59
C ALA A 13 -17.09 0.58 -15.83
N ASP A 14 -18.41 0.76 -15.68
CA ASP A 14 -19.29 1.16 -16.78
C ASP A 14 -19.01 2.59 -17.24
N ARG A 15 -18.73 3.50 -16.34
CA ARG A 15 -18.36 4.89 -16.66
C ARG A 15 -17.05 4.95 -17.46
N LEU A 16 -16.05 4.12 -17.15
CA LEU A 16 -14.78 4.04 -17.88
C LEU A 16 -14.93 3.63 -19.35
N LYS A 17 -16.07 3.08 -19.77
CA LYS A 17 -16.37 2.80 -21.18
C LYS A 17 -16.74 4.06 -21.99
N GLN A 18 -17.10 5.16 -21.30
CA GLN A 18 -17.65 6.37 -21.92
C GLN A 18 -16.94 7.65 -21.48
N GLU A 19 -16.20 7.61 -20.39
CA GLU A 19 -15.51 8.75 -19.78
C GLU A 19 -13.99 8.49 -19.72
N THR A 20 -13.22 9.56 -19.51
CA THR A 20 -11.78 9.43 -19.26
C THR A 20 -11.53 8.84 -17.85
N GLN A 21 -10.42 8.14 -17.70
CA GLN A 21 -9.99 7.62 -16.41
C GLN A 21 -9.94 8.74 -15.34
N GLU A 22 -9.36 9.89 -15.68
CA GLU A 22 -9.25 11.04 -14.78
C GLU A 22 -10.63 11.53 -14.30
N SER A 23 -11.64 11.57 -15.19
CA SER A 23 -13.00 11.96 -14.82
C SER A 23 -13.60 11.00 -13.79
N VAL A 24 -13.42 9.71 -13.98
CA VAL A 24 -13.95 8.69 -13.08
C VAL A 24 -13.20 8.70 -11.73
N MET A 25 -11.88 8.81 -11.74
CA MET A 25 -11.05 8.82 -10.53
C MET A 25 -11.41 9.98 -9.59
N ARG A 26 -11.76 11.15 -10.12
CA ARG A 26 -12.19 12.30 -9.31
C ARG A 26 -13.39 12.02 -8.42
N ASP A 27 -14.25 11.10 -8.82
CA ASP A 27 -15.48 10.76 -8.09
C ASP A 27 -15.29 9.58 -7.13
N ILE A 28 -14.10 8.97 -7.13
CA ILE A 28 -13.72 7.90 -6.22
C ILE A 28 -12.94 8.52 -5.06
N ALA A 29 -13.59 8.61 -3.89
CA ALA A 29 -13.03 9.29 -2.71
C ALA A 29 -11.63 8.77 -2.31
N GLN A 30 -11.39 7.48 -2.47
CA GLN A 30 -10.13 6.83 -2.12
C GLN A 30 -8.90 7.40 -2.84
N PHE A 31 -9.07 7.99 -4.03
CA PHE A 31 -7.97 8.68 -4.72
C PHE A 31 -7.61 10.04 -4.13
N SER A 32 -8.41 10.54 -3.20
CA SER A 32 -8.18 11.80 -2.48
C SER A 32 -7.88 11.58 -1.00
N GLU A 33 -7.77 10.33 -0.57
CA GLU A 33 -7.54 9.93 0.80
C GLU A 33 -6.17 9.26 0.96
N ALA A 34 -5.62 9.34 2.17
CA ALA A 34 -4.49 8.53 2.59
C ALA A 34 -4.94 7.57 3.70
N ASP A 35 -4.54 6.32 3.58
CA ASP A 35 -4.69 5.34 4.64
C ASP A 35 -3.49 5.46 5.59
N ILE A 36 -3.74 5.86 6.82
CA ILE A 36 -2.69 6.13 7.80
C ILE A 36 -2.92 5.22 9.01
N VAL A 37 -1.96 4.37 9.28
CA VAL A 37 -1.96 3.50 10.45
C VAL A 37 -0.66 3.71 11.23
N ASP A 38 -0.79 4.31 12.41
CA ASP A 38 0.31 4.46 13.35
C ASP A 38 0.18 3.39 14.45
N THR A 39 1.11 2.47 14.47
CA THR A 39 1.20 1.40 15.47
C THR A 39 2.19 1.72 16.58
N TYR A 40 2.85 2.87 16.52
CA TYR A 40 3.86 3.24 17.48
C TYR A 40 3.22 3.84 18.76
N ALA A 41 3.50 3.22 19.90
CA ALA A 41 2.90 3.60 21.20
C ALA A 41 3.90 4.23 22.19
N GLY A 42 5.08 4.64 21.73
CA GLY A 42 6.16 5.17 22.58
C GLY A 42 6.65 6.56 22.17
N GLU A 43 7.68 7.03 22.85
CA GLU A 43 8.39 8.23 22.42
C GLU A 43 9.22 7.92 21.15
N MET A 44 9.18 8.84 20.19
CA MET A 44 10.00 8.70 18.99
C MET A 44 11.47 8.66 19.37
N PRO A 45 12.20 7.60 19.03
CA PRO A 45 13.62 7.54 19.27
C PRO A 45 14.34 8.63 18.45
N ALA A 46 15.36 9.22 19.05
CA ALA A 46 16.25 10.13 18.33
C ALA A 46 17.20 9.30 17.47
N TYR A 47 16.98 9.27 16.16
CA TYR A 47 17.88 8.61 15.22
C TYR A 47 19.00 9.57 14.82
N ALA A 48 20.26 9.12 14.88
CA ALA A 48 21.39 9.82 14.30
C ALA A 48 21.42 9.68 12.78
N GLU A 49 20.90 8.54 12.26
CA GLU A 49 20.85 8.17 10.86
C GLU A 49 19.53 7.47 10.57
N ILE A 50 19.03 7.62 9.35
CA ILE A 50 17.87 6.90 8.83
C ILE A 50 18.35 6.03 7.66
N HIS A 51 17.97 4.77 7.67
CA HIS A 51 18.29 3.80 6.62
C HIS A 51 17.05 3.56 5.74
N PRO A 52 16.88 4.36 4.69
CA PRO A 52 15.75 4.20 3.78
C PRO A 52 15.99 3.09 2.77
N MET A 53 14.93 2.40 2.40
CA MET A 53 14.92 1.42 1.31
C MET A 53 13.80 1.79 0.32
N VAL A 54 14.09 1.65 -0.97
CA VAL A 54 13.08 1.76 -2.03
C VAL A 54 12.81 0.37 -2.57
N PHE A 55 11.54 -0.02 -2.64
CA PHE A 55 11.16 -1.35 -3.07
C PHE A 55 9.90 -1.33 -3.93
N ASN A 56 10.00 -1.87 -5.15
CA ASN A 56 8.84 -2.10 -6.01
C ASN A 56 8.25 -3.47 -5.67
N MET A 57 6.97 -3.51 -5.30
CA MET A 57 6.27 -4.71 -4.81
C MET A 57 5.53 -5.47 -5.92
N GLU A 58 5.72 -5.08 -7.20
CA GLU A 58 5.09 -5.74 -8.35
C GLU A 58 3.58 -5.97 -8.16
N ARG A 59 2.87 -4.91 -7.77
CA ARG A 59 1.42 -4.91 -7.52
C ARG A 59 0.98 -5.84 -6.39
N GLY A 60 1.91 -6.23 -5.51
CA GLY A 60 1.63 -7.14 -4.40
C GLY A 60 1.27 -8.57 -4.81
N VAL A 61 1.57 -8.98 -6.04
CA VAL A 61 1.29 -10.33 -6.55
C VAL A 61 2.09 -11.39 -5.77
N TYR A 62 3.32 -11.06 -5.39
CA TYR A 62 4.22 -11.93 -4.61
C TYR A 62 4.45 -11.35 -3.22
N ILE A 63 3.37 -10.92 -2.56
CA ILE A 63 3.49 -10.19 -1.29
C ILE A 63 4.12 -11.02 -0.19
N ASP A 64 3.76 -12.30 -0.09
CA ASP A 64 4.26 -13.19 0.97
C ASP A 64 5.76 -13.45 0.79
N GLU A 65 6.21 -13.72 -0.43
CA GLU A 65 7.63 -13.91 -0.77
C GLU A 65 8.42 -12.61 -0.58
N SER A 66 7.83 -11.47 -0.91
CA SER A 66 8.46 -10.16 -0.68
C SER A 66 8.65 -9.87 0.80
N ILE A 67 7.67 -10.21 1.62
CA ILE A 67 7.76 -10.09 3.09
C ILE A 67 8.86 -10.99 3.65
N GLU A 68 8.91 -12.26 3.24
CA GLU A 68 9.98 -13.18 3.65
C GLU A 68 11.36 -12.65 3.26
N PHE A 69 11.52 -12.19 2.02
CA PHE A 69 12.76 -11.60 1.54
C PHE A 69 13.21 -10.39 2.38
N LEU A 70 12.27 -9.49 2.72
CA LEU A 70 12.57 -8.31 3.54
C LEU A 70 12.96 -8.67 4.98
N LYS A 71 12.34 -9.70 5.56
CA LYS A 71 12.61 -10.13 6.94
C LYS A 71 13.91 -10.91 7.05
N ASP A 72 14.17 -11.77 6.10
CA ASP A 72 15.20 -12.82 6.24
C ASP A 72 16.51 -12.48 5.54
N ASN A 73 16.58 -11.34 4.84
CA ASN A 73 17.80 -10.94 4.13
C ASN A 73 18.67 -10.00 4.99
N PRO A 74 19.79 -10.52 5.56
CA PRO A 74 20.65 -9.68 6.40
C PRO A 74 21.31 -8.52 5.65
N SER A 75 21.42 -8.60 4.32
CA SER A 75 22.00 -7.53 3.50
C SER A 75 21.11 -6.29 3.40
N LEU A 76 19.84 -6.42 3.74
CA LEU A 76 18.89 -5.31 3.76
C LEU A 76 18.76 -4.66 5.15
N GLN A 77 19.33 -5.27 6.18
CA GLN A 77 19.20 -4.79 7.55
C GLN A 77 20.40 -3.91 7.96
N PRO A 78 20.20 -2.89 8.84
CA PRO A 78 18.90 -2.41 9.27
C PRO A 78 18.24 -1.52 8.22
N PHE A 79 16.91 -1.46 8.23
CA PHE A 79 16.16 -0.40 7.55
C PHE A 79 15.09 0.18 8.49
N ASP A 80 14.85 1.51 8.40
CA ASP A 80 13.93 2.26 9.26
C ASP A 80 12.73 2.76 8.47
N LEU A 81 12.87 2.88 7.16
CA LEU A 81 11.88 3.44 6.25
C LEU A 81 11.86 2.64 4.95
N ILE A 82 10.66 2.26 4.51
CA ILE A 82 10.45 1.67 3.19
C ILE A 82 9.60 2.63 2.36
N LEU A 83 10.14 3.05 1.23
CA LEU A 83 9.41 3.74 0.18
C LEU A 83 8.96 2.69 -0.83
N ALA A 84 7.77 2.16 -0.63
CA ALA A 84 7.22 1.09 -1.45
C ALA A 84 6.28 1.66 -2.52
N ASN A 85 6.39 1.14 -3.72
CA ASN A 85 5.50 1.41 -4.82
C ASN A 85 4.94 0.13 -5.44
N GLU A 86 3.93 0.27 -6.26
CA GLU A 86 3.18 -0.84 -6.84
C GLU A 86 2.61 -1.78 -5.76
N LEU A 87 1.86 -1.21 -4.83
CA LEU A 87 1.06 -1.93 -3.85
C LEU A 87 -0.42 -1.87 -4.25
N ASP A 88 -1.15 -2.94 -4.04
CA ASP A 88 -2.57 -3.04 -4.36
C ASP A 88 -3.45 -2.83 -3.13
N PHE A 89 -4.63 -2.26 -3.35
CA PHE A 89 -5.71 -2.16 -2.38
C PHE A 89 -6.96 -2.88 -2.88
N GLY A 90 -7.16 -4.11 -2.42
CA GLY A 90 -8.36 -4.90 -2.73
C GLY A 90 -8.43 -5.44 -4.16
N ALA A 91 -7.33 -5.48 -4.89
CA ALA A 91 -7.30 -6.06 -6.23
C ALA A 91 -7.33 -7.60 -6.19
N ALA A 92 -8.04 -8.20 -7.15
CA ALA A 92 -8.17 -9.66 -7.22
C ALA A 92 -6.82 -10.37 -7.41
N ARG A 93 -5.90 -9.75 -8.16
CA ARG A 93 -4.55 -10.29 -8.43
C ARG A 93 -3.68 -10.43 -7.18
N SER A 94 -3.94 -9.62 -6.16
CA SER A 94 -3.24 -9.64 -4.86
C SER A 94 -4.10 -10.24 -3.74
N GLY A 95 -5.11 -11.04 -4.09
CA GLY A 95 -5.98 -11.73 -3.14
C GLY A 95 -6.95 -10.82 -2.41
N GLU A 96 -7.33 -9.70 -3.03
CA GLU A 96 -8.25 -8.69 -2.48
C GLU A 96 -7.79 -8.06 -1.15
N LYS A 97 -6.49 -8.12 -0.87
CA LYS A 97 -5.86 -7.59 0.35
C LYS A 97 -5.54 -6.09 0.23
N ASN A 98 -5.34 -5.44 1.37
CA ASN A 98 -4.54 -4.23 1.46
C ASN A 98 -3.08 -4.65 1.63
N THR A 99 -2.33 -4.65 0.54
CA THR A 99 -0.94 -5.17 0.56
C THR A 99 0.01 -4.27 1.35
N ALA A 100 -0.26 -2.98 1.47
CA ALA A 100 0.50 -2.09 2.34
C ALA A 100 0.33 -2.47 3.82
N GLU A 101 -0.89 -2.77 4.23
CA GLU A 101 -1.19 -3.23 5.59
C GLU A 101 -0.52 -4.58 5.91
N GLU A 102 -0.53 -5.52 4.96
CA GLU A 102 0.12 -6.83 5.12
C GLU A 102 1.63 -6.67 5.37
N VAL A 103 2.31 -5.85 4.53
CA VAL A 103 3.74 -5.57 4.70
C VAL A 103 4.01 -4.89 6.06
N ALA A 104 3.25 -3.85 6.37
CA ALA A 104 3.44 -3.10 7.62
C ALA A 104 3.26 -3.98 8.85
N LYS A 105 2.21 -4.80 8.91
CA LYS A 105 1.97 -5.75 9.99
C LYS A 105 3.10 -6.78 10.13
N ALA A 106 3.54 -7.33 9.01
CA ALA A 106 4.59 -8.36 9.01
C ALA A 106 5.94 -7.82 9.48
N LEU A 107 6.23 -6.55 9.20
CA LEU A 107 7.49 -5.90 9.55
C LEU A 107 7.41 -5.07 10.84
N GLY A 108 6.24 -4.96 11.46
CA GLY A 108 6.03 -4.17 12.67
C GLY A 108 6.17 -2.66 12.44
N LEU A 109 5.73 -2.17 11.29
CA LEU A 109 5.84 -0.77 10.87
C LEU A 109 4.49 -0.06 10.91
N SER A 110 4.53 1.24 11.14
CA SER A 110 3.43 2.14 10.78
C SER A 110 3.47 2.40 9.27
N TYR A 111 2.34 2.80 8.67
CA TYR A 111 2.34 3.10 7.25
C TYR A 111 1.44 4.27 6.86
N VAL A 112 1.77 4.87 5.75
CA VAL A 112 0.93 5.80 5.00
C VAL A 112 0.80 5.27 3.58
N PHE A 113 -0.43 5.11 3.11
CA PHE A 113 -0.71 4.58 1.78
C PHE A 113 -1.71 5.47 1.05
N GLY A 114 -1.42 5.79 -0.21
CA GLY A 114 -2.30 6.51 -1.12
C GLY A 114 -2.45 5.76 -2.43
N LEU A 115 -3.65 5.81 -3.04
CA LEU A 115 -3.90 5.24 -4.36
C LEU A 115 -3.42 6.20 -5.44
N GLU A 116 -2.74 5.67 -6.46
CA GLU A 116 -2.28 6.44 -7.60
C GLU A 116 -3.21 6.24 -8.82
N PHE A 117 -3.68 5.00 -9.08
CA PHE A 117 -4.57 4.63 -10.20
C PHE A 117 -5.25 3.28 -9.98
#